data_5b91bdc1aa6aa945224e046124d8933b
#
_entry.id   5b91bdc1aa6aa945224e046124d8933b
#
_cell.length_a   1.000
_cell.length_b   1.000
_cell.length_c   1.000
_cell.angle_alpha   90.00
_cell.angle_beta   90.00
_cell.angle_gamma   90.00
#
_symmetry.space_group_name_H-M   'P 1'
#
loop_
_entity.id
_entity.type
_entity.pdbx_description
1 polymer ?
#
loop_
_entity_poly.entity_id
_entity_poly.type
_entity_poly.pdbx_seq_one_letter_code
_entity_poly.pdbx_strand_id
1 'polypeptide(L)'
;MASIIGIDLGTTNSAVAVMHGGEPVIIPTAEGGRLCPSVVAFTKHGERLVGQIAKRQSLTNAARTIHSVKRHMGADWSVNIDGKPYSAPEIAAAILEKLRADAEAFLGGPVTRAVITVPAYFSDSQRQATRDAGRIAGLDVVRIINEPTTAALAYGLAQENLHTVLVWDLGGGTFDVSVLELGDGVFEVKATSGDTRLGGDDWDQRIVEWLVEDFKTAEGIGLRDDATAMQRIREAAERAKIELSSTVSTRISLPFIGARGDTPRHLERELTRAQLEHMTADLLERVVLPTRTAMADARVTPEDLDRIILVGGLTRMPAVVNLVTELFGKPPHREINPDEVVAIGAAIQAGVLAGEVPDVVLLDVTPLSLGIATAGGVFTRIITRNTTIPVRKTETFTTAVDNQSAVDIQVLQGEREMAADNIGLGRFQLSGIRPAAKGIPRIQVAFDIDVNGIVHVSARDIATGHRREVKVTPASGLIPEQVDRLIAEAAANRERDRRKREVAELRLRIDDLMTDAERVLADALGKLPSVTTQPLADAVEQAKQTPAGAGLGQLRLLADDLQRISYEVMEALYRYNAAERAARAAGVPTAGASEGEAPHADGDTASADETSADGD
;
A
#
# COMPACT_ATOMS: atom_id res chain seq x y z
N MET A 1 -23.50 16.62 12.53
CA MET A 1 -22.17 16.49 13.14
C MET A 1 -21.17 16.25 12.01
N ALA A 2 -19.91 16.66 12.15
CA ALA A 2 -18.91 16.34 11.12
C ALA A 2 -18.68 14.82 11.10
N SER A 3 -18.80 14.20 9.93
CA SER A 3 -18.63 12.75 9.77
C SER A 3 -17.20 12.34 10.14
N ILE A 4 -17.06 11.21 10.83
CA ILE A 4 -15.77 10.57 11.09
C ILE A 4 -15.59 9.47 10.04
N ILE A 5 -14.48 9.47 9.35
CA ILE A 5 -14.18 8.43 8.35
C ILE A 5 -13.28 7.35 8.94
N GLY A 6 -13.41 6.12 8.43
CA GLY A 6 -12.50 5.01 8.69
C GLY A 6 -11.53 4.86 7.53
N ILE A 7 -10.24 4.79 7.81
CA ILE A 7 -9.18 4.65 6.81
C ILE A 7 -8.37 3.40 7.09
N ASP A 8 -8.29 2.53 6.11
CA ASP A 8 -7.26 1.51 6.01
C ASP A 8 -6.06 2.10 5.24
N LEU A 9 -4.96 2.37 5.96
CA LEU A 9 -3.72 2.83 5.37
C LEU A 9 -2.82 1.63 5.06
N GLY A 10 -3.10 0.93 3.96
CA GLY A 10 -2.39 -0.28 3.57
C GLY A 10 -1.02 -0.03 2.92
N THR A 11 -0.16 -1.07 2.88
CA THR A 11 1.18 -1.00 2.24
C THR A 11 1.08 -0.81 0.74
N THR A 12 0.22 -1.60 0.08
CA THR A 12 0.05 -1.59 -1.39
C THR A 12 -1.15 -0.77 -1.82
N ASN A 13 -2.28 -0.94 -1.14
CA ASN A 13 -3.52 -0.22 -1.38
C ASN A 13 -4.08 0.30 -0.07
N SER A 14 -4.73 1.45 -0.12
CA SER A 14 -5.46 2.05 0.98
C SER A 14 -6.94 2.18 0.61
N ALA A 15 -7.81 2.18 1.60
CA ALA A 15 -9.25 2.35 1.41
C ALA A 15 -9.82 3.30 2.45
N VAL A 16 -10.92 3.97 2.11
CA VAL A 16 -11.67 4.82 3.02
C VAL A 16 -13.13 4.42 3.03
N ALA A 17 -13.72 4.41 4.20
CA ALA A 17 -15.13 4.09 4.41
C ALA A 17 -15.79 5.06 5.40
N VAL A 18 -17.09 5.09 5.39
CA VAL A 18 -17.90 5.94 6.30
C VAL A 18 -19.19 5.21 6.67
N MET A 19 -19.74 5.52 7.84
CA MET A 19 -21.11 5.14 8.15
C MET A 19 -22.07 6.01 7.34
N HIS A 20 -22.95 5.40 6.58
CA HIS A 20 -23.93 6.08 5.77
C HIS A 20 -25.27 5.34 5.81
N GLY A 21 -26.31 5.99 6.30
CA GLY A 21 -27.63 5.36 6.47
C GLY A 21 -27.66 4.20 7.46
N GLY A 22 -26.74 4.15 8.42
CA GLY A 22 -26.63 3.09 9.42
C GLY A 22 -25.75 1.91 9.01
N GLU A 23 -25.20 1.92 7.77
CA GLU A 23 -24.32 0.87 7.26
C GLU A 23 -22.94 1.43 6.88
N PRO A 24 -21.86 0.64 6.99
CA PRO A 24 -20.55 1.05 6.55
C PRO A 24 -20.45 0.95 5.03
N VAL A 25 -19.99 2.02 4.38
CA VAL A 25 -19.88 2.13 2.92
C VAL A 25 -18.45 2.49 2.54
N ILE A 26 -17.85 1.72 1.62
CA ILE A 26 -16.56 2.10 1.03
C ILE A 26 -16.77 3.31 0.10
N ILE A 27 -15.99 4.34 0.32
CA ILE A 27 -15.99 5.55 -0.51
C ILE A 27 -15.16 5.28 -1.76
N PRO A 28 -15.72 5.45 -2.97
CA PRO A 28 -14.96 5.31 -4.20
C PRO A 28 -13.94 6.46 -4.34
N THR A 29 -12.79 6.16 -4.93
CA THR A 29 -11.81 7.18 -5.31
C THR A 29 -12.34 8.04 -6.45
N ALA A 30 -11.75 9.22 -6.66
CA ALA A 30 -12.09 10.08 -7.80
C ALA A 30 -11.88 9.39 -9.16
N GLU A 31 -11.04 8.36 -9.22
CA GLU A 31 -10.79 7.53 -10.39
C GLU A 31 -11.81 6.38 -10.57
N GLY A 32 -12.81 6.29 -9.68
CA GLY A 32 -13.87 5.28 -9.70
C GLY A 32 -13.53 3.93 -9.07
N GLY A 33 -12.32 3.77 -8.53
CA GLY A 33 -11.90 2.55 -7.82
C GLY A 33 -12.38 2.55 -6.37
N ARG A 34 -12.47 1.36 -5.77
CA ARG A 34 -12.76 1.19 -4.33
C ARG A 34 -11.49 1.18 -3.47
N LEU A 35 -10.34 0.99 -4.12
CA LEU A 35 -9.02 0.99 -3.51
C LEU A 35 -8.17 2.10 -4.14
N CYS A 36 -7.40 2.79 -3.33
CA CYS A 36 -6.40 3.76 -3.73
C CYS A 36 -5.01 3.13 -3.62
N PRO A 37 -4.25 2.96 -4.70
CA PRO A 37 -2.85 2.53 -4.58
C PRO A 37 -2.07 3.43 -3.62
N SER A 38 -1.33 2.84 -2.69
CA SER A 38 -0.49 3.56 -1.72
C SER A 38 0.81 4.03 -2.37
N VAL A 39 0.68 4.79 -3.47
CA VAL A 39 1.76 5.26 -4.32
C VAL A 39 1.74 6.78 -4.38
N VAL A 40 2.90 7.40 -4.18
CA VAL A 40 3.10 8.85 -4.27
C VAL A 40 4.19 9.14 -5.26
N ALA A 41 3.96 10.07 -6.17
CA ALA A 41 4.94 10.49 -7.16
C ALA A 41 5.08 12.01 -7.21
N PHE A 42 6.26 12.47 -7.61
CA PHE A 42 6.55 13.88 -7.82
C PHE A 42 6.88 14.13 -9.28
N THR A 43 6.15 15.03 -9.92
CA THR A 43 6.45 15.43 -11.29
C THR A 43 7.72 16.27 -11.36
N LYS A 44 8.28 16.46 -12.55
CA LYS A 44 9.43 17.35 -12.78
C LYS A 44 9.16 18.83 -12.40
N HIS A 45 7.89 19.19 -12.25
CA HIS A 45 7.44 20.52 -11.88
C HIS A 45 7.13 20.66 -10.39
N GLY A 46 7.45 19.61 -9.57
CA GLY A 46 7.21 19.58 -8.14
C GLY A 46 5.76 19.33 -7.73
N GLU A 47 4.92 18.88 -8.66
CA GLU A 47 3.54 18.50 -8.37
C GLU A 47 3.53 17.10 -7.73
N ARG A 48 2.64 16.89 -6.76
CA ARG A 48 2.49 15.62 -6.07
C ARG A 48 1.27 14.87 -6.61
N LEU A 49 1.50 13.68 -7.13
CA LEU A 49 0.48 12.75 -7.60
C LEU A 49 0.33 11.62 -6.59
N VAL A 50 -0.89 11.13 -6.40
CA VAL A 50 -1.18 10.06 -5.43
C VAL A 50 -2.16 9.06 -6.03
N GLY A 51 -2.03 7.79 -5.63
CA GLY A 51 -2.96 6.75 -6.01
C GLY A 51 -2.75 6.22 -7.43
N GLN A 52 -3.84 6.00 -8.13
CA GLN A 52 -3.82 5.39 -9.47
C GLN A 52 -3.04 6.23 -10.49
N ILE A 53 -3.11 7.55 -10.38
CA ILE A 53 -2.38 8.46 -11.26
C ILE A 53 -0.87 8.36 -11.04
N ALA A 54 -0.44 8.29 -9.76
CA ALA A 54 0.96 8.07 -9.42
C ALA A 54 1.45 6.69 -9.89
N LYS A 55 0.64 5.64 -9.76
CA LYS A 55 0.96 4.28 -10.21
C LYS A 55 1.10 4.21 -11.74
N ARG A 56 0.22 4.86 -12.50
CA ARG A 56 0.27 4.85 -13.98
C ARG A 56 1.55 5.45 -14.55
N GLN A 57 2.06 6.52 -13.98
CA GLN A 57 3.27 7.19 -14.45
C GLN A 57 4.57 6.64 -13.86
N SER A 58 4.52 5.63 -12.98
CA SER A 58 5.70 5.07 -12.30
C SER A 58 6.77 4.56 -13.27
N LEU A 59 6.37 4.04 -14.43
CA LEU A 59 7.30 3.57 -15.47
C LEU A 59 8.15 4.70 -16.06
N THR A 60 7.57 5.88 -16.26
CA THR A 60 8.27 7.02 -16.86
C THR A 60 8.93 7.93 -15.85
N ASN A 61 8.65 7.71 -14.57
CA ASN A 61 9.11 8.56 -13.46
C ASN A 61 9.52 7.75 -12.22
N ALA A 62 10.15 6.60 -12.44
CA ALA A 62 10.49 5.64 -11.39
C ALA A 62 11.30 6.23 -10.23
N ALA A 63 12.28 7.09 -10.52
CA ALA A 63 13.15 7.71 -9.51
C ALA A 63 12.41 8.69 -8.57
N ARG A 64 11.21 9.14 -8.92
CA ARG A 64 10.40 10.09 -8.15
C ARG A 64 9.07 9.50 -7.71
N THR A 65 8.91 8.17 -7.82
CA THR A 65 7.70 7.44 -7.42
C THR A 65 8.03 6.55 -6.24
N ILE A 66 7.28 6.74 -5.16
CA ILE A 66 7.46 6.06 -3.88
C ILE A 66 6.34 5.03 -3.72
N HIS A 67 6.72 3.78 -3.48
CA HIS A 67 5.84 2.67 -3.17
C HIS A 67 6.07 2.20 -1.73
N SER A 68 5.11 1.49 -1.17
CA SER A 68 5.22 0.73 0.10
C SER A 68 5.78 1.54 1.28
N VAL A 69 5.48 2.84 1.33
CA VAL A 69 5.99 3.76 2.37
C VAL A 69 5.68 3.29 3.80
N LYS A 70 4.60 2.53 4.00
CA LYS A 70 4.19 1.98 5.30
C LYS A 70 5.28 1.11 5.94
N ARG A 71 6.11 0.44 5.13
CA ARG A 71 7.27 -0.37 5.61
C ARG A 71 8.40 0.47 6.22
N HIS A 72 8.39 1.78 6.03
CA HIS A 72 9.37 2.73 6.55
C HIS A 72 8.84 3.59 7.71
N MET A 73 7.57 3.40 8.11
CA MET A 73 6.99 4.10 9.25
C MET A 73 7.76 3.78 10.53
N GLY A 74 8.02 4.81 11.34
CA GLY A 74 8.75 4.67 12.61
C GLY A 74 10.26 4.44 12.48
N ALA A 75 10.81 4.44 11.26
CA ALA A 75 12.24 4.33 10.99
C ALA A 75 12.85 5.70 10.62
N ASP A 76 14.15 5.84 10.81
CA ASP A 76 14.93 6.96 10.28
C ASP A 76 15.16 6.74 8.77
N TRP A 77 14.10 7.03 8.01
CA TRP A 77 14.07 6.88 6.56
C TRP A 77 13.59 8.16 5.90
N SER A 78 14.27 8.53 4.83
CA SER A 78 13.83 9.62 3.96
C SER A 78 14.16 9.35 2.50
N VAL A 79 13.39 9.95 1.61
CA VAL A 79 13.65 9.97 0.17
C VAL A 79 13.94 11.40 -0.27
N ASN A 80 15.01 11.59 -1.04
CA ASN A 80 15.36 12.92 -1.57
C ASN A 80 14.70 13.10 -2.94
N ILE A 81 13.85 14.10 -3.05
CA ILE A 81 13.22 14.50 -4.31
C ILE A 81 13.61 15.96 -4.58
N ASP A 82 14.36 16.17 -5.65
CA ASP A 82 14.84 17.51 -6.07
C ASP A 82 15.57 18.31 -4.98
N GLY A 83 16.39 17.61 -4.18
CA GLY A 83 17.15 18.22 -3.07
C GLY A 83 16.36 18.39 -1.78
N LYS A 84 15.06 18.06 -1.76
CA LYS A 84 14.23 18.08 -0.56
C LYS A 84 14.05 16.65 -0.01
N PRO A 85 14.45 16.38 1.25
CA PRO A 85 14.16 15.11 1.90
C PRO A 85 12.68 15.06 2.32
N TYR A 86 12.05 13.90 2.13
CA TYR A 86 10.70 13.58 2.61
C TYR A 86 10.77 12.35 3.50
N SER A 87 10.22 12.45 4.69
CA SER A 87 10.09 11.34 5.64
C SER A 87 8.92 10.41 5.29
N ALA A 88 8.90 9.21 5.88
CA ALA A 88 7.79 8.28 5.67
C ALA A 88 6.43 8.86 6.09
N PRO A 89 6.27 9.57 7.23
CA PRO A 89 5.01 10.23 7.58
C PRO A 89 4.55 11.28 6.57
N GLU A 90 5.47 12.08 5.96
CA GLU A 90 5.10 13.07 4.95
C GLU A 90 4.57 12.41 3.67
N ILE A 91 5.18 11.30 3.25
CA ILE A 91 4.70 10.54 2.09
C ILE A 91 3.36 9.87 2.39
N ALA A 92 3.21 9.27 3.58
CA ALA A 92 1.94 8.66 4.00
C ALA A 92 0.82 9.70 4.14
N ALA A 93 1.14 10.91 4.62
CA ALA A 93 0.19 12.03 4.70
C ALA A 93 -0.40 12.40 3.33
N ALA A 94 0.38 12.31 2.26
CA ALA A 94 -0.13 12.55 0.91
C ALA A 94 -1.24 11.56 0.52
N ILE A 95 -1.10 10.28 0.91
CA ILE A 95 -2.13 9.26 0.69
C ILE A 95 -3.39 9.61 1.50
N LEU A 96 -3.21 9.96 2.77
CA LEU A 96 -4.31 10.33 3.65
C LEU A 96 -5.04 11.60 3.19
N GLU A 97 -4.33 12.61 2.67
CA GLU A 97 -4.92 13.80 2.04
C GLU A 97 -5.80 13.44 0.84
N LYS A 98 -5.34 12.51 -0.01
CA LYS A 98 -6.11 12.02 -1.16
C LYS A 98 -7.39 11.35 -0.70
N LEU A 99 -7.30 10.41 0.26
CA LEU A 99 -8.47 9.70 0.79
C LEU A 99 -9.45 10.65 1.48
N ARG A 100 -8.95 11.66 2.21
CA ARG A 100 -9.77 12.73 2.78
C ARG A 100 -10.50 13.51 1.69
N ALA A 101 -9.79 13.91 0.64
CA ALA A 101 -10.41 14.66 -0.47
C ALA A 101 -11.49 13.84 -1.20
N ASP A 102 -11.28 12.54 -1.39
CA ASP A 102 -12.28 11.63 -1.95
C ASP A 102 -13.51 11.53 -1.03
N ALA A 103 -13.28 11.46 0.29
CA ALA A 103 -14.37 11.45 1.27
C ALA A 103 -15.14 12.78 1.30
N GLU A 104 -14.45 13.92 1.23
CA GLU A 104 -15.07 15.25 1.14
C GLU A 104 -15.94 15.39 -0.13
N ALA A 105 -15.47 14.87 -1.25
CA ALA A 105 -16.22 14.86 -2.50
C ALA A 105 -17.48 13.97 -2.43
N PHE A 106 -17.35 12.79 -1.82
CA PHE A 106 -18.47 11.85 -1.64
C PHE A 106 -19.53 12.38 -0.68
N LEU A 107 -19.11 12.95 0.45
CA LEU A 107 -20.01 13.46 1.50
C LEU A 107 -20.56 14.87 1.22
N GLY A 108 -19.99 15.59 0.26
CA GLY A 108 -20.39 16.97 -0.06
C GLY A 108 -20.04 17.99 1.02
N GLY A 109 -19.06 17.70 1.90
CA GLY A 109 -18.67 18.57 3.00
C GLY A 109 -17.29 18.26 3.58
N PRO A 110 -16.75 19.12 4.46
CA PRO A 110 -15.42 18.95 5.00
C PRO A 110 -15.31 17.73 5.93
N VAL A 111 -14.22 17.00 5.80
CA VAL A 111 -13.85 15.88 6.66
C VAL A 111 -12.60 16.25 7.45
N THR A 112 -12.73 16.26 8.77
CA THR A 112 -11.67 16.69 9.70
C THR A 112 -11.25 15.61 10.68
N ARG A 113 -12.01 14.50 10.81
CA ARG A 113 -11.79 13.46 11.82
C ARG A 113 -11.70 12.09 11.17
N ALA A 114 -10.78 11.27 11.65
CA ALA A 114 -10.58 9.91 11.12
C ALA A 114 -10.20 8.90 12.20
N VAL A 115 -10.64 7.65 11.99
CA VAL A 115 -10.06 6.44 12.57
C VAL A 115 -9.08 5.88 11.52
N ILE A 116 -7.83 5.62 11.90
CA ILE A 116 -6.81 5.10 10.99
C ILE A 116 -6.31 3.75 11.52
N THR A 117 -6.19 2.77 10.62
CA THR A 117 -5.73 1.43 11.00
C THR A 117 -4.22 1.29 10.93
N VAL A 118 -3.70 0.37 11.74
CA VAL A 118 -2.30 -0.03 11.74
C VAL A 118 -2.21 -1.55 11.93
N PRO A 119 -1.14 -2.21 11.47
CA PRO A 119 -0.86 -3.59 11.82
C PRO A 119 -0.83 -3.79 13.34
N ALA A 120 -1.35 -4.92 13.82
CA ALA A 120 -1.41 -5.18 15.26
C ALA A 120 -0.01 -5.23 15.90
N TYR A 121 0.98 -5.71 15.15
CA TYR A 121 2.36 -5.86 15.60
C TYR A 121 3.23 -4.61 15.38
N PHE A 122 2.61 -3.45 15.04
CA PHE A 122 3.33 -2.18 14.97
C PHE A 122 3.84 -1.75 16.34
N SER A 123 5.10 -1.31 16.38
CA SER A 123 5.70 -0.68 17.56
C SER A 123 5.06 0.68 17.84
N ASP A 124 5.28 1.21 19.04
CA ASP A 124 4.84 2.56 19.43
C ASP A 124 5.32 3.62 18.43
N SER A 125 6.58 3.54 17.98
CA SER A 125 7.15 4.44 16.97
C SER A 125 6.37 4.46 15.66
N GLN A 126 5.96 3.29 15.18
CA GLN A 126 5.19 3.14 13.95
C GLN A 126 3.76 3.67 14.09
N ARG A 127 3.13 3.45 15.24
CA ARG A 127 1.79 4.00 15.59
C ARG A 127 1.81 5.51 15.65
N GLN A 128 2.81 6.09 16.34
CA GLN A 128 2.97 7.53 16.43
C GLN A 128 3.23 8.15 15.05
N ALA A 129 4.11 7.55 14.23
CA ALA A 129 4.37 8.00 12.85
C ALA A 129 3.10 8.00 11.99
N THR A 130 2.22 7.02 12.16
CA THR A 130 0.91 6.96 11.48
C THR A 130 -0.02 8.06 11.96
N ARG A 131 -0.06 8.32 13.25
CA ARG A 131 -0.84 9.43 13.82
C ARG A 131 -0.35 10.80 13.32
N ASP A 132 0.97 10.99 13.26
CA ASP A 132 1.58 12.21 12.74
C ASP A 132 1.29 12.40 11.25
N ALA A 133 1.31 11.33 10.44
CA ALA A 133 0.88 11.38 9.05
C ALA A 133 -0.57 11.85 8.90
N GLY A 134 -1.48 11.36 9.76
CA GLY A 134 -2.87 11.83 9.79
C GLY A 134 -2.99 13.32 10.13
N ARG A 135 -2.22 13.79 11.12
CA ARG A 135 -2.19 15.21 11.48
C ARG A 135 -1.63 16.09 10.37
N ILE A 136 -0.54 15.67 9.71
CA ILE A 136 0.03 16.37 8.55
C ILE A 136 -1.00 16.45 7.41
N ALA A 137 -1.81 15.40 7.22
CA ALA A 137 -2.91 15.38 6.26
C ALA A 137 -4.09 16.28 6.66
N GLY A 138 -4.05 16.95 7.83
CA GLY A 138 -5.11 17.82 8.34
C GLY A 138 -6.30 17.05 8.93
N LEU A 139 -6.05 15.80 9.39
CA LEU A 139 -7.04 14.97 10.08
C LEU A 139 -6.78 14.98 11.60
N ASP A 140 -7.81 15.19 12.38
CA ASP A 140 -7.83 14.82 13.80
C ASP A 140 -7.99 13.30 13.89
N VAL A 141 -6.90 12.61 14.22
CA VAL A 141 -6.88 11.14 14.35
C VAL A 141 -7.47 10.79 15.71
N VAL A 142 -8.78 10.55 15.73
CA VAL A 142 -9.54 10.27 16.95
C VAL A 142 -9.24 8.89 17.53
N ARG A 143 -8.81 7.95 16.68
CA ARG A 143 -8.40 6.60 17.07
C ARG A 143 -7.36 6.05 16.10
N ILE A 144 -6.33 5.41 16.64
CA ILE A 144 -5.50 4.41 15.93
C ILE A 144 -6.02 3.03 16.37
N ILE A 145 -6.31 2.15 15.43
CA ILE A 145 -6.89 0.83 15.70
C ILE A 145 -6.17 -0.25 14.91
N ASN A 146 -6.07 -1.44 15.47
CA ASN A 146 -5.40 -2.57 14.82
C ASN A 146 -6.22 -3.15 13.67
N GLU A 147 -5.58 -3.47 12.55
CA GLU A 147 -6.20 -4.04 11.35
C GLU A 147 -6.98 -5.34 11.65
N PRO A 148 -6.43 -6.35 12.36
CA PRO A 148 -7.19 -7.55 12.68
C PRO A 148 -8.38 -7.26 13.61
N THR A 149 -8.28 -6.28 14.50
CA THR A 149 -9.39 -5.88 15.37
C THR A 149 -10.54 -5.26 14.56
N THR A 150 -10.20 -4.42 13.56
CA THR A 150 -11.21 -3.85 12.65
C THR A 150 -11.84 -4.91 11.75
N ALA A 151 -11.07 -5.87 11.26
CA ALA A 151 -11.59 -6.99 10.48
C ALA A 151 -12.57 -7.84 11.30
N ALA A 152 -12.22 -8.12 12.57
CA ALA A 152 -13.11 -8.82 13.49
C ALA A 152 -14.38 -8.02 13.79
N LEU A 153 -14.29 -6.70 13.94
CA LEU A 153 -15.42 -5.81 14.16
C LEU A 153 -16.40 -5.83 12.96
N ALA A 154 -15.88 -5.78 11.74
CA ALA A 154 -16.69 -5.89 10.54
C ALA A 154 -17.38 -7.26 10.41
N TYR A 155 -16.73 -8.32 10.87
CA TYR A 155 -17.31 -9.67 10.91
C TYR A 155 -18.34 -9.84 12.03
N GLY A 156 -18.03 -9.36 13.24
CA GLY A 156 -18.73 -9.74 14.47
C GLY A 156 -19.98 -8.94 14.79
N LEU A 157 -20.24 -7.81 14.14
CA LEU A 157 -21.41 -6.96 14.43
C LEU A 157 -22.76 -7.67 14.27
N ALA A 158 -22.84 -8.69 13.41
CA ALA A 158 -24.03 -9.47 13.18
C ALA A 158 -24.10 -10.78 14.03
N GLN A 159 -23.13 -11.01 14.92
CA GLN A 159 -23.05 -12.24 15.71
C GLN A 159 -23.58 -12.05 17.12
N GLU A 160 -24.58 -12.85 17.49
CA GLU A 160 -25.22 -12.79 18.83
C GLU A 160 -24.55 -13.72 19.84
N ASN A 161 -23.74 -14.70 19.41
CA ASN A 161 -23.11 -15.69 20.27
C ASN A 161 -21.63 -15.41 20.47
N LEU A 162 -21.07 -15.96 21.56
CA LEU A 162 -19.63 -15.94 21.81
C LEU A 162 -18.90 -16.77 20.75
N HIS A 163 -17.94 -16.17 20.08
CA HIS A 163 -17.09 -16.80 19.08
C HIS A 163 -15.62 -16.55 19.35
N THR A 164 -14.80 -17.59 19.25
CA THR A 164 -13.34 -17.48 19.20
C THR A 164 -12.91 -17.45 17.74
N VAL A 165 -12.35 -16.33 17.30
CA VAL A 165 -11.92 -16.14 15.91
C VAL A 165 -10.41 -15.91 15.83
N LEU A 166 -9.83 -16.44 14.77
CA LEU A 166 -8.46 -16.11 14.39
C LEU A 166 -8.50 -15.22 13.14
N VAL A 167 -7.96 -14.03 13.25
CA VAL A 167 -7.73 -13.14 12.10
C VAL A 167 -6.30 -13.32 11.65
N TRP A 168 -6.11 -13.67 10.40
CA TRP A 168 -4.84 -13.96 9.77
C TRP A 168 -4.65 -13.01 8.58
N ASP A 169 -3.89 -11.95 8.80
CA ASP A 169 -3.71 -10.84 7.87
C ASP A 169 -2.33 -10.92 7.22
N LEU A 170 -2.30 -11.22 5.92
CA LEU A 170 -1.09 -11.19 5.12
C LEU A 170 -1.27 -10.21 3.95
N GLY A 171 -0.83 -8.99 4.19
CA GLY A 171 -0.91 -7.89 3.26
C GLY A 171 0.29 -7.79 2.32
N GLY A 172 0.51 -6.57 1.78
CA GLY A 172 1.65 -6.28 0.90
C GLY A 172 2.99 -6.20 1.62
N GLY A 173 3.00 -5.79 2.90
CA GLY A 173 4.24 -5.52 3.63
C GLY A 173 4.37 -6.13 5.00
N THR A 174 3.26 -6.56 5.62
CA THR A 174 3.21 -7.09 6.99
C THR A 174 2.40 -8.37 7.04
N PHE A 175 2.73 -9.19 8.02
CA PHE A 175 1.95 -10.33 8.44
C PHE A 175 1.54 -10.15 9.91
N ASP A 176 0.24 -10.24 10.19
CA ASP A 176 -0.34 -10.15 11.52
C ASP A 176 -1.30 -11.32 11.76
N VAL A 177 -1.25 -11.87 12.95
CA VAL A 177 -2.19 -12.89 13.40
C VAL A 177 -2.69 -12.56 14.80
N SER A 178 -4.02 -12.54 14.96
CA SER A 178 -4.66 -12.21 16.23
C SER A 178 -5.75 -13.22 16.56
N VAL A 179 -5.81 -13.62 17.81
CA VAL A 179 -6.89 -14.42 18.37
C VAL A 179 -7.81 -13.52 19.17
N LEU A 180 -9.10 -13.54 18.88
CA LEU A 180 -10.11 -12.69 19.52
C LEU A 180 -11.28 -13.54 20.01
N GLU A 181 -11.88 -13.09 21.09
CA GLU A 181 -13.21 -13.52 21.54
C GLU A 181 -14.23 -12.41 21.22
N LEU A 182 -15.30 -12.80 20.55
CA LEU A 182 -16.37 -11.90 20.10
C LEU A 182 -17.70 -12.36 20.70
N GLY A 183 -18.45 -11.47 21.34
CA GLY A 183 -19.79 -11.77 21.84
C GLY A 183 -20.41 -10.63 22.62
N ASP A 184 -21.71 -10.49 22.59
CA ASP A 184 -22.49 -9.52 23.35
C ASP A 184 -22.00 -8.05 23.19
N GLY A 185 -21.52 -7.68 21.97
CA GLY A 185 -20.96 -6.36 21.70
C GLY A 185 -19.52 -6.15 22.23
N VAL A 186 -18.88 -7.18 22.80
CA VAL A 186 -17.50 -7.13 23.29
C VAL A 186 -16.58 -7.83 22.30
N PHE A 187 -15.49 -7.18 21.94
CA PHE A 187 -14.44 -7.68 21.08
C PHE A 187 -13.13 -7.66 21.86
N GLU A 188 -12.70 -8.79 22.36
CA GLU A 188 -11.51 -8.91 23.19
C GLU A 188 -10.39 -9.61 22.42
N VAL A 189 -9.28 -8.91 22.19
CA VAL A 189 -8.05 -9.52 21.68
C VAL A 189 -7.38 -10.29 22.82
N LYS A 190 -7.18 -11.59 22.64
CA LYS A 190 -6.51 -12.47 23.61
C LYS A 190 -5.00 -12.48 23.42
N ALA A 191 -4.58 -12.53 22.17
CA ALA A 191 -3.17 -12.47 21.80
C ALA A 191 -3.00 -11.99 20.36
N THR A 192 -1.85 -11.37 20.10
CA THR A 192 -1.41 -10.99 18.76
C THR A 192 0.07 -11.30 18.57
N SER A 193 0.44 -11.66 17.35
CA SER A 193 1.82 -11.86 16.91
C SER A 193 1.95 -11.51 15.43
N GLY A 194 3.18 -11.38 14.91
CA GLY A 194 3.33 -11.01 13.49
C GLY A 194 4.78 -10.84 13.05
N ASP A 195 4.93 -10.41 11.80
CA ASP A 195 6.21 -10.03 11.18
C ASP A 195 6.00 -8.74 10.38
N THR A 196 6.58 -7.64 10.84
CA THR A 196 6.42 -6.30 10.24
C THR A 196 7.18 -6.12 8.92
N ARG A 197 7.89 -7.16 8.45
CA ARG A 197 8.66 -7.17 7.21
C ARG A 197 8.43 -8.43 6.40
N LEU A 198 7.19 -8.89 6.33
CA LEU A 198 6.77 -10.04 5.55
C LEU A 198 5.45 -9.73 4.84
N GLY A 199 5.43 -9.75 3.53
CA GLY A 199 4.23 -9.50 2.74
C GLY A 199 4.45 -9.64 1.25
N GLY A 200 3.43 -9.31 0.46
CA GLY A 200 3.41 -9.47 -1.00
C GLY A 200 4.59 -8.86 -1.75
N ASP A 201 5.16 -7.76 -1.24
CA ASP A 201 6.36 -7.13 -1.80
C ASP A 201 7.58 -8.08 -1.78
N ASP A 202 7.67 -8.97 -0.77
CA ASP A 202 8.75 -9.94 -0.67
C ASP A 202 8.58 -11.06 -1.71
N TRP A 203 7.34 -11.46 -2.00
CA TRP A 203 7.02 -12.38 -3.10
C TRP A 203 7.36 -11.75 -4.46
N ASP A 204 6.98 -10.50 -4.67
CA ASP A 204 7.33 -9.76 -5.89
C ASP A 204 8.83 -9.68 -6.07
N GLN A 205 9.57 -9.41 -4.99
CA GLN A 205 11.03 -9.33 -5.03
C GLN A 205 11.69 -10.65 -5.46
N ARG A 206 11.15 -11.81 -5.08
CA ARG A 206 11.63 -13.12 -5.55
C ARG A 206 11.48 -13.27 -7.07
N ILE A 207 10.34 -12.87 -7.61
CA ILE A 207 10.11 -12.89 -9.06
C ILE A 207 11.05 -11.89 -9.77
N VAL A 208 11.21 -10.69 -9.22
CA VAL A 208 12.14 -9.68 -9.75
C VAL A 208 13.57 -10.22 -9.81
N GLU A 209 14.06 -10.82 -8.73
CA GLU A 209 15.40 -11.38 -8.66
C GLU A 209 15.60 -12.51 -9.67
N TRP A 210 14.62 -13.40 -9.79
CA TRP A 210 14.62 -14.46 -10.79
C TRP A 210 14.69 -13.90 -12.21
N LEU A 211 13.84 -12.92 -12.58
CA LEU A 211 13.82 -12.34 -13.92
C LEU A 211 15.13 -11.61 -14.27
N VAL A 212 15.67 -10.85 -13.31
CA VAL A 212 16.92 -10.08 -13.50
C VAL A 212 18.12 -11.01 -13.70
N GLU A 213 18.24 -12.08 -12.91
CA GLU A 213 19.34 -13.02 -13.01
C GLU A 213 19.24 -13.92 -14.25
N ASP A 214 18.03 -14.36 -14.57
CA ASP A 214 17.77 -15.13 -15.78
C ASP A 214 18.10 -14.31 -17.05
N PHE A 215 17.65 -13.06 -17.12
CA PHE A 215 17.96 -12.16 -18.23
C PHE A 215 19.47 -11.89 -18.35
N LYS A 216 20.14 -11.66 -17.22
CA LYS A 216 21.59 -11.47 -17.19
C LYS A 216 22.33 -12.71 -17.69
N THR A 217 21.89 -13.90 -17.31
CA THR A 217 22.46 -15.18 -17.75
C THR A 217 22.24 -15.41 -19.25
N ALA A 218 21.03 -15.13 -19.74
CA ALA A 218 20.69 -15.36 -21.15
C ALA A 218 21.30 -14.33 -22.11
N GLU A 219 21.33 -13.05 -21.73
CA GLU A 219 21.70 -11.94 -22.62
C GLU A 219 23.04 -11.29 -22.27
N GLY A 220 23.61 -11.58 -21.08
CA GLY A 220 24.84 -10.94 -20.60
C GLY A 220 24.67 -9.48 -20.20
N ILE A 221 23.42 -9.01 -19.98
CA ILE A 221 23.08 -7.61 -19.70
C ILE A 221 22.55 -7.51 -18.28
N GLY A 222 23.14 -6.62 -17.45
CA GLY A 222 22.64 -6.26 -16.13
C GLY A 222 21.53 -5.20 -16.23
N LEU A 223 20.40 -5.42 -15.55
CA LEU A 223 19.27 -4.46 -15.55
C LEU A 223 19.16 -3.65 -14.24
N ARG A 224 19.95 -3.99 -13.22
CA ARG A 224 19.81 -3.40 -11.86
C ARG A 224 20.04 -1.90 -11.81
N ASP A 225 20.88 -1.37 -12.70
CA ASP A 225 21.24 0.05 -12.75
C ASP A 225 20.26 0.88 -13.61
N ASP A 226 19.36 0.22 -14.35
CA ASP A 226 18.31 0.88 -15.11
C ASP A 226 17.02 0.95 -14.30
N ALA A 227 16.74 2.13 -13.72
CA ALA A 227 15.56 2.35 -12.89
C ALA A 227 14.24 2.08 -13.63
N THR A 228 14.19 2.39 -14.94
CA THR A 228 13.00 2.16 -15.77
C THR A 228 12.79 0.68 -16.06
N ALA A 229 13.87 -0.04 -16.41
CA ALA A 229 13.80 -1.49 -16.59
C ALA A 229 13.39 -2.18 -15.29
N MET A 230 13.99 -1.80 -14.16
CA MET A 230 13.63 -2.35 -12.85
C MET A 230 12.19 -2.08 -12.45
N GLN A 231 11.66 -0.90 -12.76
CA GLN A 231 10.26 -0.59 -12.48
C GLN A 231 9.31 -1.44 -13.34
N ARG A 232 9.61 -1.61 -14.63
CA ARG A 232 8.85 -2.50 -15.52
C ARG A 232 8.84 -3.94 -15.04
N ILE A 233 9.99 -4.44 -14.55
CA ILE A 233 10.11 -5.79 -13.99
C ILE A 233 9.26 -5.92 -12.72
N ARG A 234 9.30 -4.94 -11.79
CA ARG A 234 8.50 -4.97 -10.56
C ARG A 234 7.00 -5.02 -10.87
N GLU A 235 6.51 -4.18 -11.77
CA GLU A 235 5.10 -4.18 -12.15
C GLU A 235 4.67 -5.48 -12.84
N ALA A 236 5.56 -6.07 -13.65
CA ALA A 236 5.29 -7.36 -14.27
C ALA A 236 5.31 -8.50 -13.24
N ALA A 237 6.19 -8.44 -12.23
CA ALA A 237 6.26 -9.40 -11.13
C ALA A 237 5.00 -9.35 -10.27
N GLU A 238 4.55 -8.16 -9.83
CA GLU A 238 3.30 -7.97 -9.08
C GLU A 238 2.11 -8.54 -9.86
N ARG A 239 2.01 -8.21 -11.15
CA ARG A 239 0.95 -8.72 -12.03
C ARG A 239 0.98 -10.23 -12.15
N ALA A 240 2.14 -10.81 -12.40
CA ALA A 240 2.30 -12.26 -12.51
C ALA A 240 1.91 -12.98 -11.20
N LYS A 241 2.33 -12.46 -10.04
CA LYS A 241 1.90 -12.97 -8.73
C LYS A 241 0.38 -12.97 -8.59
N ILE A 242 -0.27 -11.87 -8.94
CA ILE A 242 -1.74 -11.74 -8.87
C ILE A 242 -2.43 -12.74 -9.80
N GLU A 243 -1.99 -12.84 -11.06
CA GLU A 243 -2.54 -13.76 -12.04
C GLU A 243 -2.41 -15.23 -11.61
N LEU A 244 -1.25 -15.61 -11.03
CA LEU A 244 -1.00 -16.95 -10.53
C LEU A 244 -1.86 -17.35 -9.32
N SER A 245 -2.57 -16.42 -8.69
CA SER A 245 -3.58 -16.75 -7.70
C SER A 245 -4.83 -17.43 -8.33
N SER A 246 -5.09 -17.17 -9.61
CA SER A 246 -6.24 -17.73 -10.34
C SER A 246 -5.84 -18.69 -11.48
N THR A 247 -4.65 -18.53 -12.07
CA THR A 247 -4.15 -19.39 -13.17
C THR A 247 -3.00 -20.28 -12.70
N VAL A 248 -2.69 -21.34 -13.44
CA VAL A 248 -1.56 -22.24 -13.14
C VAL A 248 -0.25 -21.79 -13.78
N SER A 249 -0.31 -20.94 -14.80
CA SER A 249 0.86 -20.30 -15.42
C SER A 249 0.48 -18.93 -15.97
N THR A 250 1.49 -18.06 -16.12
CA THR A 250 1.36 -16.73 -16.75
C THR A 250 2.59 -16.43 -17.57
N ARG A 251 2.42 -15.61 -18.62
CA ARG A 251 3.52 -15.18 -19.50
C ARG A 251 3.92 -13.74 -19.16
N ILE A 252 5.17 -13.56 -18.79
CA ILE A 252 5.78 -12.27 -18.56
C ILE A 252 6.47 -11.84 -19.84
N SER A 253 6.04 -10.73 -20.46
CA SER A 253 6.58 -10.18 -21.70
C SER A 253 6.93 -8.72 -21.52
N LEU A 254 8.22 -8.41 -21.60
CA LEU A 254 8.79 -7.07 -21.47
C LEU A 254 9.63 -6.75 -22.70
N PRO A 255 9.02 -6.24 -23.78
CA PRO A 255 9.75 -5.86 -24.97
C PRO A 255 10.68 -4.68 -24.70
N PHE A 256 11.84 -4.64 -25.37
CA PHE A 256 12.82 -3.55 -25.28
C PHE A 256 13.26 -3.27 -23.84
N ILE A 257 13.54 -4.32 -23.04
CA ILE A 257 13.93 -4.17 -21.63
C ILE A 257 15.41 -3.82 -21.45
N GLY A 258 16.23 -4.11 -22.43
CA GLY A 258 17.65 -3.82 -22.47
C GLY A 258 18.17 -3.78 -23.91
N ALA A 259 19.44 -3.45 -24.10
CA ALA A 259 20.10 -3.46 -25.41
C ALA A 259 21.53 -4.00 -25.32
N ARG A 260 21.97 -4.69 -26.36
CA ARG A 260 23.37 -5.10 -26.56
C ARG A 260 23.94 -4.33 -27.74
N GLY A 261 24.70 -3.25 -27.45
CA GLY A 261 24.98 -2.21 -28.43
C GLY A 261 23.66 -1.59 -28.92
N ASP A 262 23.46 -1.51 -30.25
CA ASP A 262 22.22 -0.96 -30.84
C ASP A 262 21.10 -2.00 -31.02
N THR A 263 21.32 -3.25 -30.56
CA THR A 263 20.33 -4.33 -30.72
C THR A 263 19.47 -4.44 -29.49
N PRO A 264 18.14 -4.14 -29.58
CA PRO A 264 17.24 -4.28 -28.46
C PRO A 264 17.05 -5.74 -28.05
N ARG A 265 16.85 -5.97 -26.75
CA ARG A 265 16.59 -7.27 -26.14
C ARG A 265 15.26 -7.27 -25.42
N HIS A 266 14.59 -8.40 -25.45
CA HIS A 266 13.27 -8.60 -24.89
C HIS A 266 13.35 -9.67 -23.82
N LEU A 267 12.59 -9.48 -22.73
CA LEU A 267 12.42 -10.50 -21.71
C LEU A 267 11.06 -11.16 -21.93
N GLU A 268 11.08 -12.44 -22.26
CA GLU A 268 9.87 -13.27 -22.35
C GLU A 268 10.09 -14.53 -21.54
N ARG A 269 9.26 -14.74 -20.52
CA ARG A 269 9.30 -15.93 -19.67
C ARG A 269 7.89 -16.38 -19.33
N GLU A 270 7.74 -17.67 -19.21
CA GLU A 270 6.59 -18.28 -18.58
C GLU A 270 6.94 -18.55 -17.12
N LEU A 271 6.05 -18.17 -16.22
CA LEU A 271 6.14 -18.45 -14.79
C LEU A 271 4.94 -19.31 -14.41
N THR A 272 5.21 -20.47 -13.81
CA THR A 272 4.14 -21.33 -13.28
C THR A 272 3.90 -21.06 -11.79
N ARG A 273 2.69 -21.36 -11.31
CA ARG A 273 2.37 -21.30 -9.88
C ARG A 273 3.32 -22.15 -9.05
N ALA A 274 3.61 -23.37 -9.50
CA ALA A 274 4.53 -24.28 -8.79
C ALA A 274 5.95 -23.70 -8.65
N GLN A 275 6.44 -22.99 -9.68
CA GLN A 275 7.73 -22.28 -9.60
C GLN A 275 7.68 -21.13 -8.61
N LEU A 276 6.61 -20.35 -8.60
CA LEU A 276 6.42 -19.26 -7.63
C LEU A 276 6.36 -19.81 -6.21
N GLU A 277 5.57 -20.84 -5.96
CA GLU A 277 5.46 -21.49 -4.65
C GLU A 277 6.81 -22.05 -4.18
N HIS A 278 7.59 -22.65 -5.08
CA HIS A 278 8.94 -23.11 -4.76
C HIS A 278 9.89 -21.96 -4.40
N MET A 279 9.89 -20.87 -5.18
CA MET A 279 10.76 -19.69 -4.93
C MET A 279 10.42 -18.97 -3.62
N THR A 280 9.21 -19.11 -3.11
CA THR A 280 8.69 -18.37 -1.95
C THR A 280 8.34 -19.26 -0.76
N ALA A 281 8.74 -20.54 -0.80
CA ALA A 281 8.43 -21.49 0.26
C ALA A 281 8.96 -21.05 1.63
N ASP A 282 10.17 -20.49 1.67
CA ASP A 282 10.79 -19.96 2.89
C ASP A 282 10.03 -18.74 3.45
N LEU A 283 9.46 -17.89 2.59
CA LEU A 283 8.63 -16.77 3.01
C LEU A 283 7.32 -17.26 3.62
N LEU A 284 6.73 -18.28 3.03
CA LEU A 284 5.50 -18.87 3.55
C LEU A 284 5.75 -19.60 4.88
N GLU A 285 6.91 -20.21 5.08
CA GLU A 285 7.27 -20.84 6.37
C GLU A 285 7.38 -19.83 7.51
N ARG A 286 7.79 -18.59 7.24
CA ARG A 286 7.92 -17.53 8.26
C ARG A 286 6.62 -17.19 8.97
N VAL A 287 5.45 -17.42 8.36
CA VAL A 287 4.14 -17.14 9.01
C VAL A 287 3.78 -18.17 10.07
N VAL A 288 4.39 -19.37 10.04
CA VAL A 288 4.02 -20.49 10.92
C VAL A 288 4.35 -20.18 12.38
N LEU A 289 5.55 -19.68 12.65
CA LEU A 289 5.99 -19.39 14.01
C LEU A 289 5.13 -18.30 14.69
N PRO A 290 4.89 -17.12 14.10
CA PRO A 290 3.97 -16.13 14.69
C PRO A 290 2.56 -16.69 14.90
N THR A 291 2.04 -17.49 13.97
CA THR A 291 0.71 -18.12 14.11
C THR A 291 0.64 -19.03 15.33
N ARG A 292 1.62 -19.90 15.50
CA ARG A 292 1.70 -20.79 16.69
C ARG A 292 1.89 -20.00 17.98
N THR A 293 2.67 -18.92 17.94
CA THR A 293 2.89 -18.04 19.09
C THR A 293 1.59 -17.38 19.55
N ALA A 294 0.81 -16.81 18.62
CA ALA A 294 -0.48 -16.20 18.95
C ALA A 294 -1.46 -17.21 19.57
N MET A 295 -1.55 -18.41 18.99
CA MET A 295 -2.37 -19.50 19.51
C MET A 295 -1.96 -19.92 20.93
N ALA A 296 -0.66 -20.11 21.15
CA ALA A 296 -0.13 -20.50 22.45
C ALA A 296 -0.34 -19.41 23.52
N ASP A 297 -0.11 -18.13 23.16
CA ASP A 297 -0.32 -17.00 24.06
C ASP A 297 -1.81 -16.83 24.42
N ALA A 298 -2.71 -17.05 23.46
CA ALA A 298 -4.16 -17.05 23.68
C ALA A 298 -4.65 -18.32 24.41
N ARG A 299 -3.82 -19.36 24.53
CA ARG A 299 -4.15 -20.67 25.10
C ARG A 299 -5.32 -21.37 24.38
N VAL A 300 -5.36 -21.27 23.07
CA VAL A 300 -6.37 -21.91 22.21
C VAL A 300 -5.73 -22.95 21.30
N THR A 301 -6.49 -23.98 21.01
CA THR A 301 -6.13 -25.02 20.02
C THR A 301 -6.90 -24.77 18.71
N PRO A 302 -6.56 -25.41 17.58
CA PRO A 302 -7.33 -25.29 16.34
C PRO A 302 -8.82 -25.66 16.49
N GLU A 303 -9.14 -26.56 17.40
CA GLU A 303 -10.51 -27.01 17.68
C GLU A 303 -11.34 -25.92 18.36
N ASP A 304 -10.72 -25.09 19.20
CA ASP A 304 -11.37 -23.99 19.93
C ASP A 304 -11.74 -22.80 19.01
N LEU A 305 -11.19 -22.74 17.81
CA LEU A 305 -11.49 -21.67 16.86
C LEU A 305 -12.84 -21.93 16.16
N ASP A 306 -13.77 -21.02 16.26
CA ASP A 306 -15.02 -21.05 15.50
C ASP A 306 -14.83 -20.63 14.06
N ARG A 307 -13.97 -19.61 13.83
CA ARG A 307 -13.72 -19.06 12.50
C ARG A 307 -12.25 -18.65 12.32
N ILE A 308 -11.81 -18.76 11.06
CA ILE A 308 -10.52 -18.24 10.60
C ILE A 308 -10.80 -17.21 9.51
N ILE A 309 -10.50 -15.95 9.77
CA ILE A 309 -10.75 -14.82 8.87
C ILE A 309 -9.44 -14.48 8.18
N LEU A 310 -9.43 -14.53 6.85
CA LEU A 310 -8.29 -14.11 6.03
C LEU A 310 -8.44 -12.66 5.60
N VAL A 311 -7.39 -11.88 5.83
CA VAL A 311 -7.27 -10.46 5.49
C VAL A 311 -5.99 -10.25 4.69
N GLY A 312 -5.97 -9.19 3.85
CA GLY A 312 -4.84 -8.87 3.02
C GLY A 312 -4.82 -9.60 1.68
N GLY A 313 -4.37 -8.91 0.64
CA GLY A 313 -4.45 -9.39 -0.75
C GLY A 313 -3.68 -10.66 -1.03
N LEU A 314 -2.56 -10.93 -0.31
CA LEU A 314 -1.75 -12.14 -0.50
C LEU A 314 -2.46 -13.41 -0.01
N THR A 315 -3.47 -13.30 0.84
CA THR A 315 -4.29 -14.45 1.28
C THR A 315 -5.14 -15.07 0.17
N ARG A 316 -5.23 -14.40 -0.99
CA ARG A 316 -5.84 -14.97 -2.20
C ARG A 316 -5.00 -16.07 -2.85
N MET A 317 -3.71 -16.15 -2.52
CA MET A 317 -2.78 -17.12 -3.07
C MET A 317 -3.12 -18.54 -2.59
N PRO A 318 -3.27 -19.54 -3.50
CA PRO A 318 -3.65 -20.90 -3.14
C PRO A 318 -2.74 -21.55 -2.09
N ALA A 319 -1.43 -21.34 -2.17
CA ALA A 319 -0.48 -21.87 -1.19
C ALA A 319 -0.75 -21.36 0.23
N VAL A 320 -1.16 -20.09 0.38
CA VAL A 320 -1.54 -19.51 1.68
C VAL A 320 -2.80 -20.18 2.23
N VAL A 321 -3.84 -20.32 1.39
CA VAL A 321 -5.09 -20.97 1.78
C VAL A 321 -4.87 -22.43 2.19
N ASN A 322 -4.01 -23.14 1.45
CA ASN A 322 -3.67 -24.54 1.72
C ASN A 322 -2.92 -24.66 3.07
N LEU A 323 -1.92 -23.79 3.29
CA LEU A 323 -1.18 -23.75 4.56
C LEU A 323 -2.12 -23.51 5.75
N VAL A 324 -3.00 -22.50 5.65
CA VAL A 324 -3.98 -22.19 6.70
C VAL A 324 -4.90 -23.38 6.94
N THR A 325 -5.39 -24.04 5.89
CA THR A 325 -6.23 -25.23 6.00
C THR A 325 -5.49 -26.38 6.68
N GLU A 326 -4.20 -26.57 6.36
CA GLU A 326 -3.35 -27.60 6.97
C GLU A 326 -3.09 -27.30 8.46
N LEU A 327 -2.74 -26.05 8.80
CA LEU A 327 -2.44 -25.65 10.17
C LEU A 327 -3.63 -25.83 11.13
N PHE A 328 -4.84 -25.60 10.64
CA PHE A 328 -6.04 -25.56 11.48
C PHE A 328 -7.00 -26.73 11.24
N GLY A 329 -6.76 -27.58 10.23
CA GLY A 329 -7.63 -28.72 9.89
C GLY A 329 -9.02 -28.32 9.36
N LYS A 330 -9.25 -27.02 9.09
CA LYS A 330 -10.51 -26.47 8.58
C LYS A 330 -10.26 -25.33 7.59
N PRO A 331 -11.13 -25.15 6.59
CA PRO A 331 -10.97 -24.08 5.60
C PRO A 331 -11.22 -22.70 6.23
N PRO A 332 -10.53 -21.66 5.77
CA PRO A 332 -10.79 -20.29 6.20
C PRO A 332 -12.14 -19.78 5.68
N HIS A 333 -12.70 -18.81 6.40
CA HIS A 333 -13.93 -18.10 6.03
C HIS A 333 -13.68 -17.17 4.83
N ARG A 334 -14.56 -17.19 3.81
CA ARG A 334 -14.34 -16.49 2.52
C ARG A 334 -15.44 -15.49 2.14
N GLU A 335 -16.42 -15.26 3.00
CA GLU A 335 -17.55 -14.38 2.68
C GLU A 335 -17.22 -12.88 2.76
N ILE A 336 -16.05 -12.54 3.30
CA ILE A 336 -15.61 -11.17 3.49
C ILE A 336 -14.56 -10.80 2.43
N ASN A 337 -14.68 -9.59 1.85
CA ASN A 337 -13.65 -9.09 0.94
C ASN A 337 -12.39 -8.70 1.74
N PRO A 338 -11.26 -9.41 1.58
CA PRO A 338 -10.06 -9.19 2.38
C PRO A 338 -9.37 -7.84 2.11
N ASP A 339 -9.74 -7.13 1.03
CA ASP A 339 -9.17 -5.84 0.66
C ASP A 339 -9.97 -4.65 1.23
N GLU A 340 -11.20 -4.88 1.72
CA GLU A 340 -12.12 -3.82 2.17
C GLU A 340 -12.53 -3.96 3.64
N VAL A 341 -12.44 -5.14 4.20
CA VAL A 341 -12.95 -5.47 5.53
C VAL A 341 -12.34 -4.57 6.62
N VAL A 342 -11.08 -4.21 6.50
CA VAL A 342 -10.35 -3.36 7.45
C VAL A 342 -10.91 -1.93 7.43
N ALA A 343 -11.13 -1.35 6.25
CA ALA A 343 -11.72 -0.02 6.12
C ALA A 343 -13.17 0.02 6.61
N ILE A 344 -13.95 -1.04 6.33
CA ILE A 344 -15.31 -1.22 6.83
C ILE A 344 -15.32 -1.22 8.36
N GLY A 345 -14.47 -2.02 9.01
CA GLY A 345 -14.38 -2.07 10.47
C GLY A 345 -13.90 -0.74 11.07
N ALA A 346 -13.00 -0.02 10.39
CA ALA A 346 -12.60 1.32 10.80
C ALA A 346 -13.75 2.33 10.73
N ALA A 347 -14.63 2.23 9.72
CA ALA A 347 -15.83 3.05 9.62
C ALA A 347 -16.85 2.72 10.70
N ILE A 348 -17.02 1.44 11.04
CA ILE A 348 -17.87 1.02 12.16
C ILE A 348 -17.36 1.62 13.47
N GLN A 349 -16.04 1.53 13.74
CA GLN A 349 -15.45 2.17 14.92
C GLN A 349 -15.64 3.69 14.91
N ALA A 350 -15.58 4.32 13.74
CA ALA A 350 -15.89 5.74 13.60
C ALA A 350 -17.34 6.03 13.96
N GLY A 351 -18.29 5.17 13.56
CA GLY A 351 -19.70 5.23 13.91
C GLY A 351 -19.95 5.06 15.41
N VAL A 352 -19.24 4.13 16.07
CA VAL A 352 -19.29 3.97 17.54
C VAL A 352 -18.85 5.27 18.23
N LEU A 353 -17.73 5.87 17.79
CA LEU A 353 -17.22 7.13 18.33
C LEU A 353 -18.13 8.35 18.04
N ALA A 354 -18.93 8.27 16.98
CA ALA A 354 -19.94 9.28 16.63
C ALA A 354 -21.29 9.06 17.33
N GLY A 355 -21.49 7.90 17.99
CA GLY A 355 -22.76 7.50 18.60
C GLY A 355 -23.82 7.04 17.58
N GLU A 356 -23.40 6.67 16.37
CA GLU A 356 -24.26 6.18 15.29
C GLU A 356 -24.46 4.65 15.34
N VAL A 357 -23.55 3.94 15.97
CA VAL A 357 -23.58 2.49 16.20
C VAL A 357 -23.71 2.25 17.71
N PRO A 358 -24.52 1.26 18.15
CA PRO A 358 -24.62 0.90 19.57
C PRO A 358 -23.26 0.62 20.21
N ASP A 359 -23.17 0.76 21.52
CA ASP A 359 -21.94 0.60 22.29
C ASP A 359 -21.27 -0.75 22.00
N VAL A 360 -20.13 -0.67 21.36
CA VAL A 360 -19.20 -1.78 21.13
C VAL A 360 -17.97 -1.54 21.97
N VAL A 361 -17.58 -2.53 22.75
CA VAL A 361 -16.39 -2.49 23.60
C VAL A 361 -15.26 -3.21 22.88
N LEU A 362 -14.22 -2.47 22.54
CA LEU A 362 -12.98 -3.04 21.98
C LEU A 362 -11.90 -3.08 23.05
N LEU A 363 -11.43 -4.28 23.36
CA LEU A 363 -10.31 -4.52 24.27
C LEU A 363 -9.13 -5.06 23.43
N ASP A 364 -8.20 -4.18 23.15
CA ASP A 364 -6.98 -4.52 22.41
C ASP A 364 -5.82 -4.83 23.35
N VAL A 365 -4.68 -5.30 22.83
CA VAL A 365 -3.50 -5.69 23.62
C VAL A 365 -2.22 -5.05 23.08
N THR A 366 -1.22 -4.89 23.97
CA THR A 366 0.12 -4.51 23.53
C THR A 366 0.83 -5.70 22.87
N PRO A 367 1.40 -5.55 21.65
CA PRO A 367 2.01 -6.69 20.94
C PRO A 367 3.35 -7.14 21.53
N LEU A 368 4.06 -6.23 22.19
CA LEU A 368 5.40 -6.47 22.75
C LEU A 368 5.48 -5.98 24.18
N SER A 369 6.34 -6.62 24.97
CA SER A 369 6.64 -6.19 26.33
C SER A 369 7.34 -4.84 26.36
N LEU A 370 7.02 -4.04 27.36
CA LEU A 370 7.59 -2.73 27.62
C LEU A 370 8.30 -2.71 28.97
N GLY A 371 9.43 -2.03 29.04
CA GLY A 371 10.22 -1.93 30.26
C GLY A 371 11.41 -0.99 30.13
N ILE A 372 12.36 -1.14 31.02
CA ILE A 372 13.55 -0.30 31.06
C ILE A 372 14.84 -1.12 31.11
N ALA A 373 15.94 -0.49 30.71
CA ALA A 373 17.27 -1.03 30.98
C ALA A 373 17.60 -0.85 32.48
N THR A 374 18.07 -1.92 33.12
CA THR A 374 18.51 -1.92 34.48
C THR A 374 20.00 -2.28 34.59
N ALA A 375 20.53 -2.33 35.82
CA ALA A 375 21.93 -2.65 36.08
C ALA A 375 22.37 -3.94 35.38
N GLY A 376 23.58 -3.93 34.80
CA GLY A 376 24.09 -5.07 34.03
C GLY A 376 23.57 -5.12 32.58
N GLY A 377 22.82 -4.10 32.09
CA GLY A 377 22.25 -4.09 30.76
C GLY A 377 21.08 -5.06 30.56
N VAL A 378 20.41 -5.41 31.64
CA VAL A 378 19.26 -6.33 31.64
C VAL A 378 18.00 -5.54 31.29
N PHE A 379 17.10 -6.14 30.49
CA PHE A 379 15.77 -5.62 30.23
C PHE A 379 14.78 -6.06 31.31
N THR A 380 14.29 -5.11 32.10
CA THR A 380 13.27 -5.37 33.12
C THR A 380 11.90 -5.00 32.56
N ARG A 381 11.06 -6.02 32.33
CA ARG A 381 9.69 -5.88 31.83
C ARG A 381 8.79 -5.30 32.90
N ILE A 382 8.03 -4.26 32.55
CA ILE A 382 7.01 -3.63 33.41
C ILE A 382 5.60 -3.99 32.92
N ILE A 383 5.39 -3.92 31.61
CA ILE A 383 4.17 -4.39 30.94
C ILE A 383 4.56 -5.55 30.04
N THR A 384 3.94 -6.70 30.22
CA THR A 384 4.17 -7.89 29.40
C THR A 384 3.35 -7.80 28.11
N ARG A 385 3.83 -8.42 27.03
CA ARG A 385 3.04 -8.56 25.78
C ARG A 385 1.68 -9.17 26.05
N ASN A 386 0.73 -8.90 25.20
CA ASN A 386 -0.67 -9.33 25.32
C ASN A 386 -1.36 -8.83 26.60
N THR A 387 -0.87 -7.74 27.20
CA THR A 387 -1.60 -7.02 28.25
C THR A 387 -2.66 -6.14 27.61
N THR A 388 -3.92 -6.27 28.06
CA THR A 388 -5.06 -5.48 27.57
C THR A 388 -4.82 -3.98 27.79
N ILE A 389 -5.15 -3.18 26.81
CA ILE A 389 -5.03 -1.72 26.82
C ILE A 389 -6.41 -1.04 26.76
N PRO A 390 -6.57 0.15 27.39
CA PRO A 390 -5.53 0.97 28.05
C PRO A 390 -5.07 0.37 29.38
N VAL A 391 -3.80 0.57 29.72
CA VAL A 391 -3.22 0.04 30.95
C VAL A 391 -2.17 0.97 31.55
N ARG A 392 -2.12 1.04 32.89
CA ARG A 392 -1.07 1.73 33.62
C ARG A 392 -0.43 0.78 34.62
N LYS A 393 0.89 0.59 34.52
CA LYS A 393 1.69 -0.15 35.50
C LYS A 393 2.83 0.69 36.03
N THR A 394 3.17 0.43 37.27
CA THR A 394 4.18 1.20 38.00
C THR A 394 5.09 0.26 38.76
N GLU A 395 6.40 0.43 38.62
CA GLU A 395 7.42 -0.32 39.34
C GLU A 395 8.38 0.61 40.09
N THR A 396 8.94 0.16 41.20
CA THR A 396 9.85 0.97 42.00
C THR A 396 11.27 0.42 41.89
N PHE A 397 12.16 1.28 41.44
CA PHE A 397 13.60 1.01 41.29
C PHE A 397 14.40 1.82 42.32
N THR A 398 15.70 1.57 42.33
CA THR A 398 16.62 2.25 43.25
C THR A 398 17.92 2.62 42.54
N THR A 399 18.79 3.37 43.22
CA THR A 399 20.12 3.76 42.71
C THR A 399 21.10 2.58 42.74
N ALA A 400 22.00 2.54 41.74
CA ALA A 400 23.02 1.49 41.60
C ALA A 400 24.34 1.80 42.32
N VAL A 401 24.60 3.09 42.62
CA VAL A 401 25.81 3.54 43.29
C VAL A 401 25.48 4.53 44.41
N ASP A 402 26.41 4.67 45.37
CA ASP A 402 26.27 5.61 46.46
C ASP A 402 26.27 7.06 45.96
N ASN A 403 25.47 7.90 46.63
CA ASN A 403 25.35 9.34 46.31
C ASN A 403 24.95 9.67 44.87
N GLN A 404 24.27 8.74 44.22
CA GLN A 404 23.78 8.96 42.84
C GLN A 404 22.68 10.02 42.83
N SER A 405 22.98 11.17 42.21
CA SER A 405 22.07 12.34 42.13
C SER A 405 21.11 12.33 40.93
N ALA A 406 21.32 11.41 39.99
CA ALA A 406 20.48 11.26 38.80
C ALA A 406 20.43 9.80 38.31
N VAL A 407 19.33 9.39 37.70
CA VAL A 407 19.18 8.10 37.01
C VAL A 407 18.81 8.29 35.57
N ASP A 408 19.46 7.55 34.70
CA ASP A 408 19.09 7.46 33.28
C ASP A 408 18.07 6.35 33.11
N ILE A 409 16.96 6.67 32.46
CA ILE A 409 15.89 5.74 32.17
C ILE A 409 15.84 5.54 30.67
N GLN A 410 16.26 4.37 30.23
CA GLN A 410 16.17 3.94 28.84
C GLN A 410 14.93 3.08 28.68
N VAL A 411 13.96 3.56 27.94
CA VAL A 411 12.69 2.88 27.67
C VAL A 411 12.88 1.94 26.47
N LEU A 412 12.43 0.70 26.64
CA LEU A 412 12.64 -0.38 25.66
C LEU A 412 11.35 -1.13 25.40
N GLN A 413 11.25 -1.67 24.19
CA GLN A 413 10.17 -2.55 23.74
C GLN A 413 10.76 -3.83 23.11
N GLY A 414 10.26 -4.99 23.48
CA GLY A 414 10.69 -6.29 22.94
C GLY A 414 10.63 -7.43 23.93
N GLU A 415 11.17 -8.58 23.51
CA GLU A 415 11.10 -9.84 24.27
C GLU A 415 12.49 -10.40 24.69
N ARG A 416 13.56 -9.69 24.34
CA ARG A 416 14.92 -10.14 24.64
C ARG A 416 15.29 -9.80 26.09
N GLU A 417 16.14 -10.64 26.70
CA GLU A 417 16.57 -10.45 28.09
C GLU A 417 17.56 -9.29 28.26
N MET A 418 18.37 -9.02 27.21
CA MET A 418 19.35 -7.95 27.27
C MET A 418 18.79 -6.66 26.63
N ALA A 419 19.03 -5.53 27.29
CA ALA A 419 18.56 -4.22 26.85
C ALA A 419 19.00 -3.85 25.42
N ALA A 420 20.24 -4.18 25.06
CA ALA A 420 20.83 -3.89 23.75
C ALA A 420 20.13 -4.63 22.60
N ASP A 421 19.44 -5.72 22.87
CA ASP A 421 18.77 -6.56 21.86
C ASP A 421 17.29 -6.19 21.67
N ASN A 422 16.80 -5.15 22.35
CA ASN A 422 15.43 -4.66 22.27
C ASN A 422 15.36 -3.31 21.56
N ILE A 423 14.17 -2.91 21.14
CA ILE A 423 13.92 -1.65 20.45
C ILE A 423 13.97 -0.52 21.48
N GLY A 424 14.85 0.47 21.26
CA GLY A 424 14.89 1.69 22.06
C GLY A 424 13.76 2.64 21.69
N LEU A 425 12.87 2.93 22.63
CA LEU A 425 11.77 3.88 22.43
C LEU A 425 12.15 5.30 22.86
N GLY A 426 13.10 5.46 23.74
CA GLY A 426 13.57 6.75 24.21
C GLY A 426 14.45 6.67 25.43
N ARG A 427 15.09 7.81 25.78
CA ARG A 427 15.94 7.92 26.96
C ARG A 427 15.72 9.26 27.64
N PHE A 428 15.64 9.29 28.96
CA PHE A 428 15.55 10.51 29.73
C PHE A 428 16.20 10.35 31.09
N GLN A 429 16.58 11.47 31.70
CA GLN A 429 17.24 11.51 32.99
C GLN A 429 16.33 12.11 34.05
N LEU A 430 16.16 11.43 35.18
CA LEU A 430 15.61 11.99 36.40
C LEU A 430 16.75 12.47 37.29
N SER A 431 16.86 13.76 37.52
CA SER A 431 17.86 14.42 38.36
C SER A 431 17.25 14.93 39.68
N GLY A 432 18.11 15.38 40.61
CA GLY A 432 17.66 15.94 41.87
C GLY A 432 17.33 14.88 42.93
N ILE A 433 17.86 13.68 42.78
CA ILE A 433 17.80 12.62 43.78
C ILE A 433 18.73 13.02 44.96
N ARG A 434 18.23 12.91 46.19
CA ARG A 434 19.03 13.21 47.38
C ARG A 434 20.17 12.20 47.51
N PRO A 435 21.41 12.66 47.78
CA PRO A 435 22.52 11.78 48.04
C PRO A 435 22.20 10.80 49.20
N ALA A 436 22.35 9.51 48.95
CA ALA A 436 22.12 8.44 49.91
C ALA A 436 22.92 7.20 49.49
N ALA A 437 23.04 6.21 50.35
CA ALA A 437 23.63 4.94 49.98
C ALA A 437 22.82 4.26 48.87
N LYS A 438 23.49 3.46 48.00
CA LYS A 438 22.83 2.67 46.98
C LYS A 438 21.70 1.83 47.57
N GLY A 439 20.62 1.70 46.85
CA GLY A 439 19.47 0.91 47.31
C GLY A 439 18.47 1.68 48.19
N ILE A 440 18.81 2.89 48.69
CA ILE A 440 17.92 3.68 49.57
C ILE A 440 16.94 4.55 48.79
N PRO A 441 17.35 5.34 47.74
CA PRO A 441 16.41 6.13 46.98
C PRO A 441 15.35 5.25 46.28
N ARG A 442 14.11 5.69 46.31
CA ARG A 442 13.00 5.00 45.66
C ARG A 442 12.50 5.80 44.45
N ILE A 443 12.73 5.25 43.26
CA ILE A 443 12.38 5.86 42.00
C ILE A 443 11.24 5.04 41.37
N GLN A 444 10.07 5.65 41.35
CA GLN A 444 8.88 5.07 40.77
C GLN A 444 8.86 5.34 39.30
N VAL A 445 8.83 4.31 38.43
CA VAL A 445 8.68 4.40 36.99
C VAL A 445 7.29 3.88 36.62
N ALA A 446 6.50 4.72 35.96
CA ALA A 446 5.16 4.39 35.52
C ALA A 446 5.10 4.36 34.00
N PHE A 447 4.54 3.30 33.46
CA PHE A 447 4.17 3.14 32.06
C PHE A 447 2.67 3.26 31.93
N ASP A 448 2.20 4.08 31.00
CA ASP A 448 0.81 4.34 30.69
C ASP A 448 0.62 4.15 29.19
N ILE A 449 -0.19 3.14 28.80
CA ILE A 449 -0.53 2.88 27.39
C ILE A 449 -1.97 3.33 27.18
N ASP A 450 -2.17 4.25 26.25
CA ASP A 450 -3.51 4.75 25.92
C ASP A 450 -4.29 3.75 25.05
N VAL A 451 -5.53 4.12 24.74
CA VAL A 451 -6.43 3.31 23.88
C VAL A 451 -5.92 3.14 22.44
N ASN A 452 -4.94 3.92 22.00
CA ASN A 452 -4.33 3.84 20.68
C ASN A 452 -3.05 3.00 20.67
N GLY A 453 -2.66 2.47 21.84
CA GLY A 453 -1.41 1.74 22.03
C GLY A 453 -0.18 2.64 22.12
N ILE A 454 -0.35 3.94 22.36
CA ILE A 454 0.75 4.92 22.49
C ILE A 454 1.23 4.94 23.94
N VAL A 455 2.56 4.86 24.11
CA VAL A 455 3.22 4.72 25.40
C VAL A 455 3.66 6.06 25.97
N HIS A 456 3.28 6.32 27.21
CA HIS A 456 3.77 7.43 28.03
C HIS A 456 4.57 6.87 29.22
N VAL A 457 5.77 7.38 29.46
CA VAL A 457 6.60 6.94 30.57
C VAL A 457 6.94 8.12 31.48
N SER A 458 6.75 7.93 32.78
CA SER A 458 7.13 8.91 33.77
C SER A 458 7.96 8.27 34.89
N ALA A 459 8.89 9.06 35.42
CA ALA A 459 9.67 8.69 36.59
C ALA A 459 9.53 9.74 37.69
N ARG A 460 9.44 9.28 38.94
CA ARG A 460 9.30 10.11 40.13
C ARG A 460 10.19 9.61 41.24
N ASP A 461 10.96 10.49 41.85
CA ASP A 461 11.59 10.23 43.15
C ASP A 461 10.54 10.40 44.25
N ILE A 462 10.27 9.32 44.98
CA ILE A 462 9.22 9.30 46.04
C ILE A 462 9.61 10.24 47.18
N ALA A 463 10.90 10.37 47.50
CA ALA A 463 11.37 11.16 48.66
C ALA A 463 11.33 12.67 48.39
N THR A 464 11.69 13.10 47.20
CA THR A 464 11.74 14.54 46.82
C THR A 464 10.48 15.02 46.13
N GLY A 465 9.70 14.08 45.56
CA GLY A 465 8.55 14.38 44.73
C GLY A 465 8.93 14.86 43.31
N HIS A 466 10.20 14.99 42.98
CA HIS A 466 10.64 15.34 41.63
C HIS A 466 10.13 14.33 40.62
N ARG A 467 9.46 14.82 39.59
CA ARG A 467 8.88 14.01 38.51
C ARG A 467 9.46 14.47 37.17
N ARG A 468 9.78 13.51 36.33
CA ARG A 468 10.05 13.73 34.92
C ARG A 468 9.10 12.82 34.14
N GLU A 469 8.48 13.41 33.14
CA GLU A 469 7.61 12.68 32.24
C GLU A 469 8.17 12.86 30.83
N VAL A 470 8.23 11.78 30.09
CA VAL A 470 8.59 11.81 28.68
C VAL A 470 7.46 11.10 27.95
N LYS A 471 6.79 11.82 27.07
CA LYS A 471 6.11 11.17 25.98
C LYS A 471 7.22 10.49 25.19
N VAL A 472 7.15 9.18 25.05
CA VAL A 472 8.12 8.44 24.26
C VAL A 472 8.04 9.00 22.86
N THR A 473 9.10 9.74 22.46
CA THR A 473 9.17 10.29 21.11
C THR A 473 9.94 9.26 20.30
N PRO A 474 9.29 8.60 19.36
CA PRO A 474 9.96 7.60 18.54
C PRO A 474 11.08 8.23 17.73
N ALA A 475 12.00 7.42 17.25
CA ALA A 475 13.01 7.78 16.25
C ALA A 475 12.40 8.08 14.87
N SER A 476 11.17 8.59 14.82
CA SER A 476 10.48 8.97 13.56
C SER A 476 11.07 10.22 12.90
N GLY A 477 12.08 10.84 13.52
CA GLY A 477 12.77 12.01 12.97
C GLY A 477 12.00 13.32 13.05
N LEU A 478 10.70 13.31 13.37
CA LEU A 478 9.89 14.54 13.47
C LEU A 478 9.63 14.90 14.94
N ILE A 479 10.04 16.10 15.33
CA ILE A 479 9.62 16.70 16.60
C ILE A 479 8.27 17.41 16.45
N PRO A 480 7.48 17.62 17.54
CA PRO A 480 6.16 18.23 17.47
C PRO A 480 6.11 19.55 16.69
N GLU A 481 7.13 20.39 16.84
CA GLU A 481 7.24 21.68 16.15
C GLU A 481 7.43 21.52 14.62
N GLN A 482 8.06 20.44 14.18
CA GLN A 482 8.18 20.10 12.74
C GLN A 482 6.82 19.62 12.18
N VAL A 483 6.08 18.84 12.94
CA VAL A 483 4.72 18.40 12.56
C VAL A 483 3.80 19.63 12.43
N ASP A 484 3.82 20.54 13.40
CA ASP A 484 3.00 21.76 13.37
C ASP A 484 3.37 22.68 12.20
N ARG A 485 4.66 22.77 11.85
CA ARG A 485 5.12 23.49 10.65
C ARG A 485 4.59 22.86 9.36
N LEU A 486 4.68 21.54 9.22
CA LEU A 486 4.17 20.82 8.04
C LEU A 486 2.66 20.95 7.90
N ILE A 487 1.91 20.94 9.00
CA ILE A 487 0.46 21.21 9.01
C ILE A 487 0.17 22.63 8.49
N ALA A 488 0.92 23.62 8.97
CA ALA A 488 0.75 25.01 8.54
C ALA A 488 1.10 25.19 7.04
N GLU A 489 2.17 24.56 6.56
CA GLU A 489 2.56 24.56 5.14
C GLU A 489 1.51 23.88 4.26
N ALA A 490 0.96 22.74 4.67
CA ALA A 490 -0.12 22.04 3.97
C ALA A 490 -1.38 22.91 3.87
N ALA A 491 -1.78 23.55 4.97
CA ALA A 491 -2.91 24.45 5.00
C ALA A 491 -2.73 25.70 4.10
N ALA A 492 -1.55 26.31 4.13
CA ALA A 492 -1.22 27.49 3.33
C ALA A 492 -1.17 27.21 1.81
N ASN A 493 -0.81 26.00 1.42
CA ASN A 493 -0.66 25.63 0.01
C ASN A 493 -1.86 24.84 -0.57
N ARG A 494 -2.87 24.52 0.22
CA ARG A 494 -4.02 23.65 -0.16
C ARG A 494 -4.64 24.03 -1.52
N GLU A 495 -4.99 25.30 -1.72
CA GLU A 495 -5.64 25.77 -2.95
C GLU A 495 -4.69 25.71 -4.15
N ARG A 496 -3.42 26.04 -3.94
CA ARG A 496 -2.38 25.97 -4.96
C ARG A 496 -2.10 24.52 -5.38
N ASP A 497 -2.03 23.62 -4.40
CA ASP A 497 -1.74 22.20 -4.64
C ASP A 497 -2.93 21.50 -5.29
N ARG A 498 -4.16 21.89 -4.95
CA ARG A 498 -5.37 21.43 -5.64
C ARG A 498 -5.35 21.81 -7.13
N ARG A 499 -5.04 23.08 -7.45
CA ARG A 499 -4.95 23.54 -8.86
C ARG A 499 -3.85 22.82 -9.62
N LYS A 500 -2.69 22.62 -9.00
CA LYS A 500 -1.59 21.87 -9.59
C LYS A 500 -1.98 20.43 -9.89
N ARG A 501 -2.67 19.78 -8.97
CA ARG A 501 -3.20 18.44 -9.15
C ARG A 501 -4.16 18.37 -10.35
N GLU A 502 -5.14 19.27 -10.43
CA GLU A 502 -6.08 19.32 -11.54
C GLU A 502 -5.37 19.51 -12.90
N VAL A 503 -4.32 20.33 -12.94
CA VAL A 503 -3.49 20.50 -14.14
C VAL A 503 -2.75 19.21 -14.49
N ALA A 504 -2.15 18.53 -13.53
CA ALA A 504 -1.44 17.28 -13.74
C ALA A 504 -2.37 16.16 -14.24
N GLU A 505 -3.55 16.02 -13.64
CA GLU A 505 -4.58 15.07 -14.06
C GLU A 505 -5.03 15.29 -15.52
N LEU A 506 -5.27 16.56 -15.89
CA LEU A 506 -5.64 16.90 -17.25
C LEU A 506 -4.52 16.62 -18.27
N ARG A 507 -3.26 16.85 -17.92
CA ARG A 507 -2.14 16.53 -18.80
C ARG A 507 -2.03 15.04 -19.04
N LEU A 508 -2.14 14.22 -18.00
CA LEU A 508 -2.15 12.75 -18.15
C LEU A 508 -3.30 12.29 -19.03
N ARG A 509 -4.50 12.87 -18.84
CA ARG A 509 -5.66 12.57 -19.71
C ARG A 509 -5.40 12.97 -21.17
N ILE A 510 -4.74 14.11 -21.42
CA ILE A 510 -4.38 14.56 -22.77
C ILE A 510 -3.36 13.60 -23.40
N ASP A 511 -2.35 13.13 -22.64
CA ASP A 511 -1.36 12.17 -23.11
C ASP A 511 -2.01 10.82 -23.49
N ASP A 512 -2.95 10.33 -22.67
CA ASP A 512 -3.74 9.12 -22.99
C ASP A 512 -4.58 9.33 -24.25
N LEU A 513 -5.29 10.47 -24.36
CA LEU A 513 -6.09 10.80 -25.53
C LEU A 513 -5.26 10.99 -26.81
N MET A 514 -4.06 11.55 -26.73
CA MET A 514 -3.13 11.64 -27.86
C MET A 514 -2.70 10.25 -28.34
N THR A 515 -2.36 9.36 -27.41
CA THR A 515 -1.96 7.99 -27.73
C THR A 515 -3.09 7.24 -28.45
N ASP A 516 -4.33 7.38 -27.96
CA ASP A 516 -5.51 6.80 -28.59
C ASP A 516 -5.80 7.44 -29.95
N ALA A 517 -5.67 8.76 -30.05
CA ALA A 517 -5.86 9.50 -31.32
C ALA A 517 -4.84 9.09 -32.39
N GLU A 518 -3.56 8.92 -32.03
CA GLU A 518 -2.52 8.44 -32.96
C GLU A 518 -2.83 7.03 -33.46
N ARG A 519 -3.35 6.15 -32.59
CA ARG A 519 -3.80 4.81 -32.99
C ARG A 519 -4.98 4.87 -33.95
N VAL A 520 -5.98 5.72 -33.65
CA VAL A 520 -7.15 5.93 -34.55
C VAL A 520 -6.72 6.48 -35.92
N LEU A 521 -5.76 7.42 -35.93
CA LEU A 521 -5.20 7.95 -37.20
C LEU A 521 -4.48 6.86 -38.00
N ALA A 522 -3.70 6.00 -37.34
CA ALA A 522 -3.02 4.89 -38.01
C ALA A 522 -4.03 3.88 -38.60
N ASP A 523 -5.10 3.57 -37.87
CA ASP A 523 -6.16 2.68 -38.32
C ASP A 523 -7.01 3.27 -39.46
N ALA A 524 -7.14 4.59 -39.51
CA ALA A 524 -7.88 5.33 -40.54
C ALA A 524 -7.07 5.52 -41.82
N LEU A 525 -5.76 5.34 -41.78
CA LEU A 525 -4.86 5.54 -42.91
C LEU A 525 -5.24 4.64 -44.10
N GLY A 526 -5.45 5.26 -45.27
CA GLY A 526 -5.89 4.56 -46.47
C GLY A 526 -7.37 4.14 -46.50
N LYS A 527 -8.13 4.39 -45.41
CA LYS A 527 -9.55 4.05 -45.32
C LYS A 527 -10.46 5.29 -45.33
N LEU A 528 -10.02 6.37 -44.69
CA LEU A 528 -10.78 7.61 -44.62
C LEU A 528 -10.08 8.73 -45.41
N PRO A 529 -10.85 9.68 -46.03
CA PRO A 529 -10.27 10.83 -46.69
C PRO A 529 -9.58 11.77 -45.69
N SER A 530 -8.53 12.45 -46.16
CA SER A 530 -7.73 13.37 -45.35
C SER A 530 -8.56 14.46 -44.67
N VAL A 531 -9.64 14.93 -45.33
CA VAL A 531 -10.54 15.94 -44.75
C VAL A 531 -11.19 15.47 -43.44
N THR A 532 -11.36 14.16 -43.25
CA THR A 532 -11.94 13.57 -42.04
C THR A 532 -10.89 13.37 -40.95
N THR A 533 -9.65 13.04 -41.30
CA THR A 533 -8.58 12.70 -40.34
C THR A 533 -7.72 13.90 -39.98
N GLN A 534 -7.62 14.93 -40.83
CA GLN A 534 -6.79 16.11 -40.60
C GLN A 534 -7.12 16.87 -39.31
N PRO A 535 -8.41 17.09 -38.96
CA PRO A 535 -8.74 17.76 -37.70
C PRO A 535 -8.18 17.04 -36.46
N LEU A 536 -8.13 15.69 -36.47
CA LEU A 536 -7.56 14.91 -35.40
C LEU A 536 -6.04 15.01 -35.37
N ALA A 537 -5.39 14.98 -36.52
CA ALA A 537 -3.95 15.17 -36.65
C ALA A 537 -3.52 16.56 -36.16
N ASP A 538 -4.27 17.61 -36.51
CA ASP A 538 -4.02 18.98 -36.07
C ASP A 538 -4.22 19.12 -34.55
N ALA A 539 -5.24 18.47 -33.97
CA ALA A 539 -5.49 18.47 -32.53
C ALA A 539 -4.37 17.75 -31.76
N VAL A 540 -3.85 16.62 -32.24
CA VAL A 540 -2.70 15.92 -31.67
C VAL A 540 -1.44 16.80 -31.74
N GLU A 541 -1.19 17.48 -32.88
CA GLU A 541 -0.04 18.38 -33.01
C GLU A 541 -0.15 19.58 -32.04
N GLN A 542 -1.34 20.15 -31.91
CA GLN A 542 -1.62 21.23 -30.96
C GLN A 542 -1.38 20.76 -29.52
N ALA A 543 -1.76 19.53 -29.18
CA ALA A 543 -1.52 18.94 -27.86
C ALA A 543 -0.02 18.80 -27.59
N LYS A 544 0.77 18.31 -28.55
CA LYS A 544 2.23 18.19 -28.45
C LYS A 544 2.92 19.54 -28.26
N GLN A 545 2.40 20.59 -28.87
CA GLN A 545 2.95 21.95 -28.79
C GLN A 545 2.47 22.73 -27.56
N THR A 546 1.58 22.14 -26.74
CA THR A 546 1.02 22.85 -25.59
C THR A 546 2.09 23.08 -24.52
N PRO A 547 2.36 24.37 -24.14
CA PRO A 547 3.45 24.68 -23.23
C PRO A 547 3.23 24.11 -21.82
N ALA A 548 4.33 23.84 -21.12
CA ALA A 548 4.29 23.32 -19.74
C ALA A 548 3.54 24.24 -18.76
N GLY A 549 3.44 25.55 -19.06
CA GLY A 549 2.70 26.53 -18.26
C GLY A 549 1.24 26.76 -18.67
N ALA A 550 0.66 25.92 -19.55
CA ALA A 550 -0.74 26.07 -19.98
C ALA A 550 -1.71 26.00 -18.80
N GLY A 551 -2.66 26.92 -18.77
CA GLY A 551 -3.66 27.03 -17.70
C GLY A 551 -4.77 25.97 -17.80
N LEU A 552 -5.46 25.74 -16.67
CA LEU A 552 -6.49 24.71 -16.50
C LEU A 552 -7.59 24.78 -17.56
N GLY A 553 -8.06 25.99 -17.91
CA GLY A 553 -9.10 26.19 -18.94
C GLY A 553 -8.63 25.76 -20.33
N GLN A 554 -7.39 26.06 -20.68
CA GLN A 554 -6.80 25.67 -21.95
C GLN A 554 -6.63 24.15 -22.07
N LEU A 555 -6.18 23.48 -20.99
CA LEU A 555 -6.02 22.03 -20.95
C LEU A 555 -7.36 21.30 -21.04
N ARG A 556 -8.42 21.83 -20.39
CA ARG A 556 -9.77 21.24 -20.48
C ARG A 556 -10.30 21.32 -21.91
N LEU A 557 -10.23 22.49 -22.55
CA LEU A 557 -10.66 22.64 -23.93
C LEU A 557 -9.92 21.69 -24.87
N LEU A 558 -8.61 21.56 -24.70
CA LEU A 558 -7.79 20.65 -25.50
C LEU A 558 -8.17 19.18 -25.31
N ALA A 559 -8.41 18.75 -24.07
CA ALA A 559 -8.85 17.38 -23.78
C ALA A 559 -10.23 17.08 -24.38
N ASP A 560 -11.17 18.03 -24.27
CA ASP A 560 -12.52 17.89 -24.79
C ASP A 560 -12.52 17.87 -26.33
N ASP A 561 -11.69 18.70 -26.96
CA ASP A 561 -11.53 18.71 -28.44
C ASP A 561 -10.90 17.41 -28.93
N LEU A 562 -9.80 16.95 -28.34
CA LEU A 562 -9.17 15.66 -28.68
C LEU A 562 -10.17 14.52 -28.58
N GLN A 563 -10.92 14.46 -27.49
CA GLN A 563 -11.91 13.42 -27.27
C GLN A 563 -13.02 13.46 -28.28
N ARG A 564 -13.61 14.64 -28.51
CA ARG A 564 -14.71 14.85 -29.49
C ARG A 564 -14.29 14.46 -30.89
N ILE A 565 -13.14 14.99 -31.36
CA ILE A 565 -12.67 14.75 -32.74
C ILE A 565 -12.27 13.27 -32.92
N SER A 566 -11.67 12.64 -31.89
CA SER A 566 -11.39 11.20 -31.92
C SER A 566 -12.65 10.38 -32.11
N TYR A 567 -13.74 10.72 -31.40
CA TYR A 567 -15.03 10.03 -31.59
C TYR A 567 -15.60 10.22 -32.99
N GLU A 568 -15.51 11.40 -33.57
CA GLU A 568 -15.99 11.68 -34.95
C GLU A 568 -15.23 10.81 -35.96
N VAL A 569 -13.91 10.69 -35.82
CA VAL A 569 -13.07 9.85 -36.70
C VAL A 569 -13.34 8.36 -36.47
N MET A 570 -13.48 7.91 -35.22
CA MET A 570 -13.84 6.53 -34.93
C MET A 570 -15.22 6.15 -35.49
N GLU A 571 -16.20 7.03 -35.39
CA GLU A 571 -17.52 6.79 -35.96
C GLU A 571 -17.45 6.67 -37.49
N ALA A 572 -16.69 7.55 -38.15
CA ALA A 572 -16.47 7.47 -39.58
C ALA A 572 -15.76 6.16 -39.99
N LEU A 573 -14.74 5.75 -39.23
CA LEU A 573 -14.03 4.49 -39.43
C LEU A 573 -14.94 3.27 -39.24
N TYR A 574 -15.79 3.31 -38.22
CA TYR A 574 -16.78 2.25 -37.98
C TYR A 574 -17.75 2.13 -39.16
N ARG A 575 -18.29 3.26 -39.67
CA ARG A 575 -19.18 3.29 -40.83
C ARG A 575 -18.48 2.75 -42.07
N TYR A 576 -17.23 3.14 -42.32
CA TYR A 576 -16.43 2.64 -43.43
C TYR A 576 -16.24 1.11 -43.33
N ASN A 577 -15.79 0.61 -42.19
CA ASN A 577 -15.58 -0.82 -42.00
C ASN A 577 -16.89 -1.63 -42.10
N ALA A 578 -18.02 -1.08 -41.63
CA ALA A 578 -19.34 -1.70 -41.78
C ALA A 578 -19.78 -1.78 -43.26
N ALA A 579 -19.57 -0.68 -44.03
CA ALA A 579 -19.85 -0.67 -45.46
C ALA A 579 -18.96 -1.64 -46.24
N GLU A 580 -17.67 -1.71 -45.93
CA GLU A 580 -16.74 -2.67 -46.54
C GLU A 580 -17.15 -4.13 -46.27
N ARG A 581 -17.55 -4.44 -45.04
CA ARG A 581 -18.06 -5.79 -44.67
C ARG A 581 -19.34 -6.13 -45.44
N ALA A 582 -20.25 -5.14 -45.59
CA ALA A 582 -21.48 -5.34 -46.33
C ALA A 582 -21.22 -5.52 -47.86
N ALA A 583 -20.28 -4.75 -48.43
CA ALA A 583 -19.85 -4.90 -49.83
C ALA A 583 -19.20 -6.27 -50.08
N ARG A 584 -18.33 -6.74 -49.20
CA ARG A 584 -17.75 -8.09 -49.29
C ARG A 584 -18.81 -9.19 -49.19
N ALA A 585 -19.79 -9.02 -48.29
CA ALA A 585 -20.90 -9.98 -48.15
C ALA A 585 -21.82 -9.97 -49.39
N ALA A 586 -21.94 -8.85 -50.13
CA ALA A 586 -22.74 -8.70 -51.33
C ALA A 586 -21.96 -9.05 -52.60
N GLY A 587 -20.70 -9.46 -52.55
CA GLY A 587 -19.90 -9.86 -53.71
C GLY A 587 -19.48 -8.69 -54.62
N VAL A 588 -19.53 -7.44 -54.14
CA VAL A 588 -19.13 -6.25 -54.90
C VAL A 588 -17.61 -6.04 -54.76
N PRO A 589 -16.82 -5.89 -55.86
CA PRO A 589 -15.40 -5.63 -55.78
C PRO A 589 -15.13 -4.30 -55.06
N THR A 590 -14.39 -4.34 -53.94
CA THR A 590 -13.96 -3.12 -53.24
C THR A 590 -12.81 -2.46 -54.05
N ALA A 591 -12.96 -1.20 -54.40
CA ALA A 591 -11.94 -0.39 -55.07
C ALA A 591 -10.69 -0.28 -54.16
N GLY A 592 -9.63 -1.01 -54.51
CA GLY A 592 -8.39 -0.99 -53.74
C GLY A 592 -7.31 -1.97 -54.21
N ALA A 593 -7.49 -2.65 -55.34
CA ALA A 593 -6.42 -3.43 -55.96
C ALA A 593 -6.04 -2.75 -57.30
N SER A 594 -5.09 -1.82 -57.28
CA SER A 594 -4.41 -1.38 -58.46
C SER A 594 -3.54 -2.54 -58.98
N GLU A 595 -4.00 -3.13 -60.08
CA GLU A 595 -3.20 -4.06 -60.89
C GLU A 595 -1.91 -3.36 -61.32
N GLY A 596 -0.80 -3.90 -60.91
CA GLY A 596 0.50 -3.62 -61.49
C GLY A 596 0.57 -4.35 -62.83
N GLU A 597 0.52 -3.59 -63.91
CA GLU A 597 0.86 -4.03 -65.25
C GLU A 597 2.25 -4.68 -65.28
N ALA A 598 2.32 -5.94 -65.68
CA ALA A 598 3.56 -6.59 -66.07
C ALA A 598 3.76 -6.41 -67.58
N PRO A 599 4.95 -6.05 -68.08
CA PRO A 599 5.22 -5.94 -69.50
C PRO A 599 5.43 -7.33 -70.12
N HIS A 600 4.79 -7.48 -71.32
CA HIS A 600 5.00 -8.56 -72.25
C HIS A 600 6.49 -8.67 -72.69
N ALA A 601 7.00 -9.90 -72.74
CA ALA A 601 8.09 -10.26 -73.60
C ALA A 601 7.80 -11.63 -74.21
N ASP A 602 7.75 -11.64 -75.53
CA ASP A 602 7.61 -12.76 -76.42
C ASP A 602 8.84 -13.72 -76.35
N GLY A 603 8.59 -14.94 -76.77
CA GLY A 603 9.66 -15.75 -77.37
C GLY A 603 9.79 -17.19 -76.89
N ASP A 604 9.04 -18.04 -77.46
CA ASP A 604 9.38 -19.22 -78.29
C ASP A 604 10.06 -20.46 -77.68
N THR A 605 9.36 -21.55 -77.96
CA THR A 605 9.75 -22.93 -78.37
C THR A 605 10.45 -23.91 -77.40
N ALA A 606 9.76 -25.03 -77.39
CA ALA A 606 10.19 -26.42 -77.60
C ALA A 606 10.61 -27.32 -76.44
N SER A 607 9.78 -28.32 -76.34
CA SER A 607 9.97 -29.78 -76.29
C SER A 607 10.53 -30.46 -75.07
N ALA A 608 9.72 -31.43 -74.72
CA ALA A 608 10.05 -32.84 -74.40
C ALA A 608 10.93 -33.11 -73.19
N ASP A 609 10.56 -33.88 -72.32
CA ASP A 609 10.36 -35.30 -72.22
C ASP A 609 10.63 -35.78 -70.78
N GLU A 610 9.76 -36.56 -70.33
CA GLU A 610 9.83 -37.82 -69.59
C GLU A 610 10.80 -38.02 -68.40
N THR A 611 10.20 -38.60 -67.46
CA THR A 611 10.47 -39.85 -66.64
C THR A 611 10.94 -39.63 -65.22
N SER A 612 10.08 -40.02 -64.39
CA SER A 612 10.09 -41.21 -63.46
C SER A 612 11.10 -41.24 -62.32
N ALA A 613 10.48 -41.44 -61.21
CA ALA A 613 10.66 -42.58 -60.26
C ALA A 613 11.68 -42.41 -59.13
N ASP A 614 11.10 -42.64 -58.00
CA ASP A 614 11.51 -43.46 -56.86
C ASP A 614 12.68 -43.12 -55.99
N GLY A 615 12.37 -43.12 -54.72
CA GLY A 615 13.01 -44.02 -53.77
C GLY A 615 13.88 -43.36 -52.72
N ASP A 616 13.38 -43.55 -51.59
CA ASP A 616 13.84 -43.69 -50.21
C ASP A 616 13.67 -42.50 -49.29
#